data_2f597380a5c483e7e272f0472c8224c3
#
_entry.id   2f597380a5c483e7e272f0472c8224c3
#
_cell.length_a   1.000
_cell.length_b   1.000
_cell.length_c   1.000
_cell.angle_alpha   90.00
_cell.angle_beta   90.00
_cell.angle_gamma   90.00
#
_symmetry.space_group_name_H-M   'P 1'
#
loop_
_entity.id
_entity.type
_entity.pdbx_description
1 polymer ?
#
loop_
_entity_poly.entity_id
_entity_poly.type
_entity_poly.pdbx_seq_one_letter_code
_entity_poly.pdbx_strand_id
1 'polypeptide(L)'
;MAEATGLMDQYAEEAMYVAGGTDLIPNMKHRLFEPTHLIALKSVGELSGIREENGYLRIGAAETLAEVARHQEVRKLFPALSDAAGHVAGPQLRNSGTIGGNLCLDTRCTYYNQTSFWRGALGYCLKKDGTVCHVTSVGKKCVAAHSADTPPVLMTLGATITLAGPQRKRRVPIEEFFIADGICNTRRTPVEIVTEIRIPLSAAKLRQGYAKLRQRKSIDFPLLTVAVSADIEGDGTIQSINGVITALGARPRTLSGWDDLAVGGTLDADMIDGLAERAHEQCHPLENLIVDADWRRAMVPVYVKRVLERLRIN
;
A
#
# COMPACT_ATOMS: atom_id res chain seq x y z
N MET A 1 -4.65 21.21 11.69
CA MET A 1 -5.63 20.42 10.86
C MET A 1 -6.70 21.31 10.25
N ALA A 2 -7.46 22.06 11.04
CA ALA A 2 -8.57 22.90 10.55
C ALA A 2 -8.15 23.86 9.41
N GLU A 3 -7.00 24.50 9.52
CA GLU A 3 -6.45 25.36 8.48
C GLU A 3 -6.21 24.59 7.16
N ALA A 4 -5.54 23.44 7.23
CA ALA A 4 -5.23 22.65 6.04
C ALA A 4 -6.50 22.16 5.31
N THR A 5 -7.50 21.67 6.06
CA THR A 5 -8.78 21.24 5.47
C THR A 5 -9.62 22.41 4.98
N GLY A 6 -9.55 23.57 5.66
CA GLY A 6 -10.21 24.80 5.24
C GLY A 6 -9.63 25.35 3.94
N LEU A 7 -8.29 25.36 3.79
CA LEU A 7 -7.64 25.75 2.53
C LEU A 7 -8.02 24.81 1.38
N MET A 8 -8.08 23.49 1.63
CA MET A 8 -8.53 22.54 0.60
C MET A 8 -9.99 22.76 0.20
N ASP A 9 -10.86 23.08 1.14
CA ASP A 9 -12.25 23.40 0.86
C ASP A 9 -12.40 24.70 0.05
N GLN A 10 -11.54 25.68 0.36
CA GLN A 10 -11.51 26.97 -0.32
C GLN A 10 -11.03 26.88 -1.77
N TYR A 11 -9.95 26.13 -2.02
CA TYR A 11 -9.33 26.04 -3.34
C TYR A 11 -9.72 24.80 -4.15
N ALA A 12 -10.40 23.83 -3.53
CA ALA A 12 -10.98 22.63 -4.15
C ALA A 12 -10.05 21.94 -5.17
N GLU A 13 -10.43 21.89 -6.43
CA GLU A 13 -9.70 21.21 -7.50
C GLU A 13 -8.37 21.90 -7.86
N GLU A 14 -8.18 23.16 -7.47
CA GLU A 14 -6.95 23.91 -7.72
C GLU A 14 -5.84 23.59 -6.69
N ALA A 15 -6.17 22.86 -5.61
CA ALA A 15 -5.25 22.55 -4.54
C ALA A 15 -4.91 21.07 -4.43
N MET A 16 -3.72 20.77 -3.96
CA MET A 16 -3.31 19.43 -3.54
C MET A 16 -2.55 19.45 -2.22
N TYR A 17 -2.80 18.45 -1.38
CA TYR A 17 -2.00 18.21 -0.19
C TYR A 17 -0.61 17.71 -0.56
N VAL A 18 0.42 18.27 0.07
CA VAL A 18 1.80 17.79 -0.02
C VAL A 18 2.33 17.43 1.38
N ALA A 19 2.69 16.15 1.56
CA ALA A 19 3.41 15.67 2.74
C ALA A 19 4.92 15.64 2.45
N GLY A 20 5.47 14.48 2.07
CA GLY A 20 6.88 14.36 1.68
C GLY A 20 7.22 14.82 0.27
N GLY A 21 6.24 15.02 -0.60
CA GLY A 21 6.41 15.48 -1.99
C GLY A 21 7.08 14.47 -2.94
N THR A 22 7.53 13.32 -2.44
CA THR A 22 8.36 12.36 -3.18
C THR A 22 7.63 11.65 -4.33
N ASP A 23 6.31 11.72 -4.36
CA ASP A 23 5.48 11.24 -5.46
C ASP A 23 4.83 12.40 -6.22
N LEU A 24 4.24 13.36 -5.50
CA LEU A 24 3.53 14.48 -6.12
C LEU A 24 4.44 15.33 -7.01
N ILE A 25 5.62 15.75 -6.52
CA ILE A 25 6.51 16.64 -7.27
C ILE A 25 7.02 16.01 -8.58
N PRO A 26 7.49 14.74 -8.62
CA PRO A 26 7.78 14.07 -9.88
C PRO A 26 6.59 14.01 -10.86
N ASN A 27 5.39 13.73 -10.35
CA ASN A 27 4.18 13.69 -11.17
C ASN A 27 3.78 15.07 -11.71
N MET A 28 4.00 16.15 -10.95
CA MET A 28 3.84 17.52 -11.44
C MET A 28 4.83 17.85 -12.57
N LYS A 29 6.10 17.38 -12.48
CA LYS A 29 7.09 17.53 -13.57
C LYS A 29 6.65 16.83 -14.86
N HIS A 30 5.90 15.74 -14.74
CA HIS A 30 5.30 15.04 -15.88
C HIS A 30 3.95 15.63 -16.33
N ARG A 31 3.46 16.69 -15.67
CA ARG A 31 2.14 17.30 -15.88
C ARG A 31 0.99 16.29 -15.73
N LEU A 32 1.13 15.38 -14.79
CA LEU A 32 0.04 14.51 -14.36
C LEU A 32 -0.91 15.24 -13.42
N PHE A 33 -0.34 16.13 -12.59
CA PHE A 33 -1.03 17.05 -11.71
C PHE A 33 -0.50 18.47 -11.92
N GLU A 34 -1.39 19.45 -11.98
CA GLU A 34 -1.04 20.85 -12.22
C GLU A 34 -1.81 21.77 -11.23
N PRO A 35 -1.69 21.52 -9.91
CA PRO A 35 -2.35 22.36 -8.90
C PRO A 35 -1.71 23.76 -8.89
N THR A 36 -2.53 24.80 -8.69
CA THR A 36 -2.05 26.16 -8.47
C THR A 36 -1.67 26.41 -7.01
N HIS A 37 -2.18 25.57 -6.09
CA HIS A 37 -1.93 25.66 -4.65
C HIS A 37 -1.43 24.32 -4.09
N LEU A 38 -0.38 24.38 -3.26
CA LEU A 38 0.13 23.23 -2.50
C LEU A 38 -0.06 23.49 -1.00
N ILE A 39 -0.84 22.62 -0.35
CA ILE A 39 -1.12 22.69 1.08
C ILE A 39 -0.16 21.76 1.81
N ALA A 40 0.84 22.34 2.48
CA ALA A 40 1.89 21.58 3.17
C ALA A 40 1.39 20.96 4.47
N LEU A 41 1.53 19.64 4.61
CA LEU A 41 1.11 18.89 5.79
C LEU A 41 2.23 18.67 6.82
N LYS A 42 3.49 18.90 6.44
CA LYS A 42 4.66 18.59 7.28
C LYS A 42 4.67 19.34 8.62
N SER A 43 4.13 20.55 8.66
CA SER A 43 4.08 21.39 9.87
C SER A 43 2.87 21.12 10.76
N VAL A 44 1.98 20.21 10.37
CA VAL A 44 0.78 19.88 11.15
C VAL A 44 1.13 18.88 12.23
N GLY A 45 1.41 19.35 13.45
CA GLY A 45 1.89 18.53 14.57
C GLY A 45 0.97 17.37 14.95
N GLU A 46 -0.34 17.48 14.72
CA GLU A 46 -1.31 16.40 14.93
C GLU A 46 -1.05 15.15 14.09
N LEU A 47 -0.32 15.29 12.97
CA LEU A 47 0.02 14.21 12.05
C LEU A 47 1.29 13.45 12.43
N SER A 48 1.94 13.78 13.54
CA SER A 48 3.23 13.21 13.95
C SER A 48 3.09 12.33 15.21
N GLY A 49 4.13 11.57 15.48
CA GLY A 49 4.32 10.74 16.66
C GLY A 49 3.94 9.28 16.45
N ILE A 50 4.78 8.40 17.02
CA ILE A 50 4.54 6.95 17.12
C ILE A 50 4.46 6.64 18.61
N ARG A 51 3.34 6.11 19.08
CA ARG A 51 3.12 5.79 20.51
C ARG A 51 2.05 4.74 20.71
N GLU A 52 2.13 4.03 21.79
CA GLU A 52 1.06 3.18 22.27
C GLU A 52 -0.07 4.04 22.89
N GLU A 53 -1.27 3.75 22.50
CA GLU A 53 -2.46 4.48 22.97
C GLU A 53 -3.71 3.59 22.88
N ASN A 54 -4.40 3.40 24.01
CA ASN A 54 -5.68 2.69 24.09
C ASN A 54 -5.69 1.31 23.41
N GLY A 55 -4.64 0.48 23.61
CA GLY A 55 -4.52 -0.86 23.04
C GLY A 55 -4.09 -0.91 21.57
N TYR A 56 -3.62 0.20 21.05
CA TYR A 56 -3.11 0.33 19.68
C TYR A 56 -1.72 0.95 19.65
N LEU A 57 -0.92 0.59 18.67
CA LEU A 57 0.20 1.43 18.24
C LEU A 57 -0.35 2.48 17.26
N ARG A 58 -0.36 3.75 17.67
CA ARG A 58 -0.71 4.88 16.84
C ARG A 58 0.52 5.37 16.09
N ILE A 59 0.40 5.54 14.77
CA ILE A 59 1.43 6.12 13.89
C ILE A 59 0.81 7.33 13.21
N GLY A 60 1.37 8.53 13.41
CA GLY A 60 0.95 9.74 12.73
C GLY A 60 1.23 9.66 11.23
N ALA A 61 0.31 10.14 10.39
CA ALA A 61 0.41 10.01 8.95
C ALA A 61 1.59 10.78 8.31
N ALA A 62 2.10 11.82 8.97
CA ALA A 62 3.28 12.56 8.54
C ALA A 62 4.61 11.92 8.98
N GLU A 63 4.57 10.81 9.74
CA GLU A 63 5.79 10.09 10.07
C GLU A 63 6.49 9.61 8.80
N THR A 64 7.81 9.85 8.74
CA THR A 64 8.59 9.43 7.58
C THR A 64 8.72 7.91 7.52
N LEU A 65 8.79 7.38 6.32
CA LEU A 65 9.04 5.94 6.12
C LEU A 65 10.35 5.48 6.76
N ALA A 66 11.36 6.37 6.82
CA ALA A 66 12.61 6.09 7.51
C ALA A 66 12.38 5.99 9.03
N GLU A 67 11.55 6.86 9.62
CA GLU A 67 11.24 6.78 11.05
C GLU A 67 10.42 5.53 11.37
N VAL A 68 9.38 5.24 10.59
CA VAL A 68 8.60 4.00 10.76
C VAL A 68 9.48 2.76 10.69
N ALA A 69 10.42 2.69 9.73
CA ALA A 69 11.31 1.55 9.55
C ALA A 69 12.31 1.34 10.70
N ARG A 70 12.73 2.41 11.40
CA ARG A 70 13.74 2.32 12.46
C ARG A 70 13.17 2.42 13.88
N HIS A 71 11.90 2.82 14.03
CA HIS A 71 11.27 3.02 15.33
C HIS A 71 11.29 1.74 16.16
N GLN A 72 11.72 1.82 17.41
CA GLN A 72 11.96 0.65 18.26
C GLN A 72 10.69 -0.20 18.43
N GLU A 73 9.55 0.43 18.76
CA GLU A 73 8.29 -0.30 18.97
C GLU A 73 7.75 -0.90 17.66
N VAL A 74 7.91 -0.22 16.51
CA VAL A 74 7.51 -0.79 15.21
C VAL A 74 8.35 -2.02 14.87
N ARG A 75 9.67 -1.95 15.08
CA ARG A 75 10.58 -3.09 14.84
C ARG A 75 10.29 -4.27 15.76
N LYS A 76 9.95 -4.00 17.01
CA LYS A 76 9.67 -5.00 18.03
C LYS A 76 8.31 -5.68 17.82
N LEU A 77 7.25 -4.88 17.61
CA LEU A 77 5.87 -5.37 17.58
C LEU A 77 5.39 -5.73 16.17
N PHE A 78 5.88 -5.00 15.16
CA PHE A 78 5.43 -5.12 13.77
C PHE A 78 6.60 -5.15 12.78
N PRO A 79 7.47 -6.17 12.88
CA PRO A 79 8.71 -6.26 12.08
C PRO A 79 8.43 -6.25 10.56
N ALA A 80 7.33 -6.84 10.11
CA ALA A 80 6.94 -6.78 8.69
C ALA A 80 6.63 -5.35 8.22
N LEU A 81 6.06 -4.49 9.07
CA LEU A 81 5.84 -3.08 8.75
C LEU A 81 7.15 -2.30 8.67
N SER A 82 8.06 -2.54 9.61
CA SER A 82 9.41 -1.98 9.57
C SER A 82 10.13 -2.36 8.27
N ASP A 83 10.05 -3.63 7.87
CA ASP A 83 10.65 -4.14 6.63
C ASP A 83 10.01 -3.50 5.39
N ALA A 84 8.67 -3.48 5.31
CA ALA A 84 7.94 -2.87 4.19
C ALA A 84 8.29 -1.37 4.05
N ALA A 85 8.27 -0.60 5.13
CA ALA A 85 8.66 0.81 5.13
C ALA A 85 10.12 1.00 4.69
N GLY A 86 11.02 0.12 5.14
CA GLY A 86 12.44 0.08 4.77
C GLY A 86 12.70 -0.25 3.31
N HIS A 87 11.76 -0.93 2.64
CA HIS A 87 11.87 -1.30 1.22
C HIS A 87 11.27 -0.27 0.26
N VAL A 88 10.60 0.77 0.75
CA VAL A 88 10.10 1.85 -0.12
C VAL A 88 11.27 2.62 -0.72
N ALA A 89 11.25 2.79 -2.03
CA ALA A 89 12.17 3.64 -2.79
C ALA A 89 13.65 3.51 -2.37
N GLY A 90 14.33 4.64 -2.08
CA GLY A 90 15.70 4.74 -1.58
C GLY A 90 15.77 5.50 -0.25
N PRO A 91 16.90 5.46 0.47
CA PRO A 91 17.05 6.10 1.78
C PRO A 91 16.68 7.59 1.81
N GLN A 92 17.14 8.36 0.81
CA GLN A 92 16.85 9.80 0.71
C GLN A 92 15.34 10.06 0.56
N LEU A 93 14.66 9.25 -0.27
CA LEU A 93 13.22 9.39 -0.48
C LEU A 93 12.43 9.01 0.79
N ARG A 94 12.87 7.98 1.53
CA ARG A 94 12.24 7.59 2.79
C ARG A 94 12.38 8.63 3.90
N ASN A 95 13.42 9.47 3.88
CA ASN A 95 13.59 10.57 4.83
C ASN A 95 12.59 11.72 4.62
N SER A 96 11.92 11.77 3.47
CA SER A 96 10.89 12.76 3.16
C SER A 96 9.50 12.13 2.98
N GLY A 97 9.42 10.99 2.29
CA GLY A 97 8.18 10.26 2.07
C GLY A 97 7.58 9.79 3.39
N THR A 98 6.26 9.95 3.53
CA THR A 98 5.53 9.64 4.77
C THR A 98 4.69 8.37 4.63
N ILE A 99 4.34 7.76 5.77
CA ILE A 99 3.48 6.57 5.76
C ILE A 99 2.07 6.92 5.25
N GLY A 100 1.52 8.07 5.61
CA GLY A 100 0.23 8.54 5.08
C GLY A 100 0.29 8.81 3.57
N GLY A 101 1.40 9.39 3.08
CA GLY A 101 1.65 9.55 1.64
C GLY A 101 1.77 8.20 0.92
N ASN A 102 2.37 7.19 1.55
CA ASN A 102 2.45 5.84 0.99
C ASN A 102 1.06 5.17 0.92
N LEU A 103 0.19 5.36 1.91
CA LEU A 103 -1.21 4.91 1.86
C LEU A 103 -2.02 5.58 0.74
N CYS A 104 -1.75 6.86 0.48
CA CYS A 104 -2.42 7.67 -0.53
C CYS A 104 -1.69 7.67 -1.88
N LEU A 105 -0.73 6.77 -2.08
CA LEU A 105 0.04 6.70 -3.32
C LEU A 105 -0.89 6.48 -4.52
N ASP A 106 -0.70 7.28 -5.56
CA ASP A 106 -1.43 7.09 -6.81
C ASP A 106 -1.01 5.79 -7.51
N THR A 107 -1.94 5.18 -8.23
CA THR A 107 -1.71 3.93 -8.97
C THR A 107 -0.78 4.13 -10.17
N ARG A 108 -0.04 3.10 -10.54
CA ARG A 108 1.00 3.10 -11.58
C ARG A 108 0.58 2.35 -12.82
N CYS A 109 0.93 2.93 -13.97
CA CYS A 109 0.76 2.29 -15.26
C CYS A 109 1.80 2.83 -16.25
N THR A 110 2.33 1.95 -17.08
CA THR A 110 3.29 2.30 -18.15
C THR A 110 2.75 3.41 -19.06
N TYR A 111 1.46 3.42 -19.33
CA TYR A 111 0.81 4.43 -20.19
C TYR A 111 0.49 5.75 -19.49
N TYR A 112 0.44 5.76 -18.17
CA TYR A 112 0.08 6.93 -17.37
C TYR A 112 1.31 7.69 -16.86
N ASN A 113 2.29 6.99 -16.25
CA ASN A 113 3.44 7.61 -15.60
C ASN A 113 4.53 8.01 -16.62
N GLN A 114 4.15 8.83 -17.60
CA GLN A 114 4.97 9.32 -18.68
C GLN A 114 4.85 10.85 -18.81
N THR A 115 5.77 11.45 -19.57
CA THR A 115 5.70 12.89 -19.85
C THR A 115 4.41 13.26 -20.61
N SER A 116 3.97 14.50 -20.47
CA SER A 116 2.79 15.01 -21.20
C SER A 116 2.94 14.84 -22.72
N PHE A 117 4.16 15.09 -23.27
CA PHE A 117 4.47 14.89 -24.68
C PHE A 117 4.25 13.43 -25.12
N TRP A 118 4.79 12.46 -24.38
CA TRP A 118 4.65 11.04 -24.70
C TRP A 118 3.18 10.58 -24.62
N ARG A 119 2.47 11.00 -23.58
CA ARG A 119 1.04 10.68 -23.41
C ARG A 119 0.19 11.26 -24.55
N GLY A 120 0.48 12.51 -24.95
CA GLY A 120 -0.19 13.15 -26.10
C GLY A 120 0.06 12.42 -27.42
N ALA A 121 1.27 11.95 -27.66
CA ALA A 121 1.62 11.17 -28.86
C ALA A 121 0.85 9.83 -28.96
N LEU A 122 0.45 9.24 -27.83
CA LEU A 122 -0.39 8.03 -27.76
C LEU A 122 -1.91 8.32 -27.77
N GLY A 123 -2.33 9.59 -27.73
CA GLY A 123 -3.73 9.97 -27.62
C GLY A 123 -4.29 9.89 -26.20
N TYR A 124 -3.39 9.98 -25.18
CA TYR A 124 -3.74 9.92 -23.75
C TYR A 124 -4.35 8.59 -23.32
N CYS A 125 -4.86 8.48 -22.09
CA CYS A 125 -5.49 7.27 -21.58
C CYS A 125 -6.68 7.59 -20.67
N LEU A 126 -7.52 6.59 -20.41
CA LEU A 126 -8.71 6.69 -19.55
C LEU A 126 -8.44 7.35 -18.18
N LYS A 127 -7.24 7.19 -17.62
CA LYS A 127 -6.89 7.77 -16.31
C LYS A 127 -6.62 9.27 -16.40
N LYS A 128 -6.10 9.76 -17.52
CA LYS A 128 -5.73 11.18 -17.70
C LYS A 128 -5.90 11.62 -19.15
N ASP A 129 -6.75 12.63 -19.35
CA ASP A 129 -6.96 13.38 -20.59
C ASP A 129 -7.52 12.58 -21.79
N GLY A 130 -7.80 11.27 -21.66
CA GLY A 130 -8.30 10.40 -22.72
C GLY A 130 -9.49 9.54 -22.29
N THR A 131 -9.97 8.71 -23.21
CA THR A 131 -11.18 7.87 -23.02
C THR A 131 -10.91 6.38 -23.19
N VAL A 132 -9.69 6.01 -23.60
CA VAL A 132 -9.31 4.62 -23.92
C VAL A 132 -8.29 4.10 -22.90
N CYS A 133 -8.47 2.85 -22.46
CA CYS A 133 -7.44 2.13 -21.70
C CYS A 133 -6.55 1.36 -22.67
N HIS A 134 -5.23 1.63 -22.66
CA HIS A 134 -4.25 0.93 -23.52
C HIS A 134 -3.85 -0.46 -22.98
N VAL A 135 -4.25 -0.80 -21.76
CA VAL A 135 -3.95 -2.12 -21.13
C VAL A 135 -5.04 -3.14 -21.45
N THR A 136 -6.29 -2.72 -21.50
CA THR A 136 -7.43 -3.61 -21.72
C THR A 136 -8.53 -2.91 -22.50
N SER A 137 -9.16 -3.63 -23.40
CA SER A 137 -10.38 -3.20 -24.11
C SER A 137 -11.66 -3.54 -23.35
N VAL A 138 -11.55 -4.33 -22.27
CA VAL A 138 -12.68 -4.79 -21.46
C VAL A 138 -12.81 -3.94 -20.21
N GLY A 139 -14.01 -3.45 -19.96
CA GLY A 139 -14.33 -2.68 -18.75
C GLY A 139 -14.17 -1.16 -18.90
N LYS A 140 -14.80 -0.43 -17.95
CA LYS A 140 -14.85 1.04 -17.92
C LYS A 140 -13.98 1.64 -16.80
N LYS A 141 -13.25 0.81 -16.06
CA LYS A 141 -12.40 1.24 -14.94
C LYS A 141 -10.93 1.21 -15.32
N CYS A 142 -10.16 2.11 -14.73
CA CYS A 142 -8.73 2.11 -14.89
C CYS A 142 -8.10 0.93 -14.12
N VAL A 143 -7.17 0.22 -14.78
CA VAL A 143 -6.46 -0.94 -14.21
C VAL A 143 -5.03 -0.64 -13.80
N ALA A 144 -4.68 0.64 -13.61
CA ALA A 144 -3.37 1.01 -13.08
C ALA A 144 -3.11 0.35 -11.73
N ALA A 145 -1.90 -0.17 -11.52
CA ALA A 145 -1.57 -1.00 -10.37
C ALA A 145 -1.39 -0.19 -9.08
N HIS A 146 -1.96 -0.68 -7.98
CA HIS A 146 -1.60 -0.23 -6.63
C HIS A 146 -0.15 -0.64 -6.32
N SER A 147 0.71 0.32 -6.00
CA SER A 147 2.16 0.09 -5.92
C SER A 147 2.79 0.57 -4.61
N ALA A 148 2.00 0.69 -3.54
CA ALA A 148 2.52 1.02 -2.22
C ALA A 148 2.92 -0.24 -1.44
N ASP A 149 3.98 -0.13 -0.63
CA ASP A 149 4.59 -1.25 0.09
C ASP A 149 3.95 -1.50 1.46
N THR A 150 3.53 -0.44 2.19
CA THR A 150 3.02 -0.58 3.57
C THR A 150 1.57 -1.08 3.68
N PRO A 151 0.64 -0.76 2.74
CA PRO A 151 -0.76 -1.17 2.86
C PRO A 151 -0.98 -2.68 3.02
N PRO A 152 -0.31 -3.59 2.28
CA PRO A 152 -0.57 -5.02 2.45
C PRO A 152 -0.24 -5.52 3.84
N VAL A 153 0.84 -5.04 4.46
CA VAL A 153 1.19 -5.39 5.84
C VAL A 153 0.17 -4.84 6.83
N LEU A 154 -0.21 -3.58 6.68
CA LEU A 154 -1.21 -2.96 7.56
C LEU A 154 -2.57 -3.67 7.47
N MET A 155 -2.95 -4.19 6.30
CA MET A 155 -4.15 -5.00 6.12
C MET A 155 -4.06 -6.34 6.86
N THR A 156 -2.93 -7.05 6.77
CA THR A 156 -2.77 -8.32 7.49
C THR A 156 -2.79 -8.15 9.01
N LEU A 157 -2.46 -6.95 9.50
CA LEU A 157 -2.45 -6.61 10.93
C LEU A 157 -3.79 -6.04 11.44
N GLY A 158 -4.82 -5.95 10.59
CA GLY A 158 -6.12 -5.41 10.97
C GLY A 158 -6.08 -3.92 11.34
N ALA A 159 -5.21 -3.15 10.71
CA ALA A 159 -5.06 -1.73 11.00
C ALA A 159 -6.31 -0.92 10.60
N THR A 160 -6.52 0.18 11.29
CA THR A 160 -7.51 1.20 10.94
C THR A 160 -6.82 2.52 10.65
N ILE A 161 -7.43 3.34 9.81
CA ILE A 161 -6.96 4.70 9.51
C ILE A 161 -8.01 5.72 9.95
N THR A 162 -7.55 6.89 10.38
CA THR A 162 -8.41 8.03 10.68
C THR A 162 -8.32 9.04 9.54
N LEU A 163 -9.47 9.39 8.98
CA LEU A 163 -9.66 10.43 7.99
C LEU A 163 -10.26 11.67 8.65
N ALA A 164 -9.68 12.84 8.43
CA ALA A 164 -10.21 14.11 8.91
C ALA A 164 -10.56 15.02 7.72
N GLY A 165 -11.79 15.47 7.68
CA GLY A 165 -12.29 16.53 6.80
C GLY A 165 -12.60 17.80 7.60
N PRO A 166 -13.16 18.84 6.96
CA PRO A 166 -13.48 20.11 7.60
C PRO A 166 -14.47 19.99 8.75
N GLN A 167 -15.44 19.10 8.64
CA GLN A 167 -16.56 19.00 9.59
C GLN A 167 -16.50 17.77 10.50
N ARG A 168 -15.78 16.71 10.10
CA ARG A 168 -15.79 15.43 10.83
C ARG A 168 -14.49 14.66 10.69
N LYS A 169 -14.22 13.84 11.70
CA LYS A 169 -13.25 12.73 11.63
C LYS A 169 -14.01 11.41 11.54
N ARG A 170 -13.51 10.47 10.76
CA ARG A 170 -14.04 9.10 10.69
C ARG A 170 -12.90 8.10 10.68
N ARG A 171 -13.15 6.93 11.26
CA ARG A 171 -12.21 5.81 11.25
C ARG A 171 -12.69 4.76 10.24
N VAL A 172 -11.77 4.20 9.48
CA VAL A 172 -12.05 3.24 8.41
C VAL A 172 -11.08 2.06 8.58
N PRO A 173 -11.57 0.80 8.56
CA PRO A 173 -10.69 -0.36 8.39
C PRO A 173 -9.87 -0.19 7.11
N ILE A 174 -8.57 -0.51 7.17
CA ILE A 174 -7.69 -0.26 6.01
C ILE A 174 -8.09 -1.09 4.79
N GLU A 175 -8.65 -2.26 4.97
CA GLU A 175 -9.16 -3.13 3.90
C GLU A 175 -10.32 -2.47 3.11
N GLU A 176 -11.12 -1.64 3.77
CA GLU A 176 -12.22 -0.90 3.16
C GLU A 176 -11.77 0.41 2.49
N PHE A 177 -10.53 0.85 2.76
CA PHE A 177 -10.03 2.13 2.26
C PHE A 177 -9.76 2.11 0.76
N PHE A 178 -9.34 0.97 0.20
CA PHE A 178 -8.93 0.86 -1.19
C PHE A 178 -10.09 0.44 -2.11
N ILE A 179 -10.15 1.06 -3.28
CA ILE A 179 -11.14 0.79 -4.33
C ILE A 179 -10.44 0.14 -5.53
N ALA A 180 -11.12 -0.81 -6.19
CA ALA A 180 -10.63 -1.47 -7.40
C ALA A 180 -10.83 -0.58 -8.65
N ASP A 181 -10.25 0.62 -8.62
CA ASP A 181 -10.25 1.58 -9.73
C ASP A 181 -8.95 2.39 -9.68
N GLY A 182 -8.21 2.42 -10.77
CA GLY A 182 -6.94 3.13 -10.83
C GLY A 182 -7.07 4.66 -10.86
N ILE A 183 -8.27 5.23 -11.07
CA ILE A 183 -8.54 6.67 -11.00
C ILE A 183 -8.87 7.05 -9.57
N CYS A 184 -9.92 6.45 -9.01
CA CYS A 184 -10.37 6.67 -7.63
C CYS A 184 -9.99 5.46 -6.79
N ASN A 185 -8.71 5.31 -6.45
CA ASN A 185 -8.18 4.10 -5.79
C ASN A 185 -8.41 4.06 -4.28
N THR A 186 -8.96 5.12 -3.67
CA THR A 186 -9.27 5.18 -2.23
C THR A 186 -10.63 5.79 -1.96
N ARG A 187 -11.21 5.47 -0.78
CA ARG A 187 -12.47 6.05 -0.28
C ARG A 187 -12.28 7.43 0.40
N ARG A 188 -11.10 8.01 0.29
CA ARG A 188 -10.83 9.37 0.76
C ARG A 188 -11.48 10.38 -0.20
N THR A 189 -12.20 11.33 0.33
CA THR A 189 -12.64 12.50 -0.45
C THR A 189 -11.46 13.47 -0.67
N PRO A 190 -11.48 14.33 -1.69
CA PRO A 190 -10.40 15.29 -1.93
C PRO A 190 -10.03 16.15 -0.72
N VAL A 191 -11.03 16.56 0.08
CA VAL A 191 -10.84 17.41 1.27
C VAL A 191 -10.37 16.64 2.52
N GLU A 192 -10.47 15.32 2.55
CA GLU A 192 -10.04 14.52 3.70
C GLU A 192 -8.53 14.30 3.71
N ILE A 193 -7.94 14.28 4.91
CA ILE A 193 -6.54 13.95 5.17
C ILE A 193 -6.50 12.65 5.98
N VAL A 194 -5.62 11.72 5.62
CA VAL A 194 -5.24 10.61 6.51
C VAL A 194 -4.42 11.22 7.65
N THR A 195 -4.87 11.08 8.89
CA THR A 195 -4.22 11.69 10.05
C THR A 195 -3.39 10.72 10.86
N GLU A 196 -3.82 9.48 10.96
CA GLU A 196 -3.12 8.44 11.71
C GLU A 196 -3.48 7.05 11.22
N ILE A 197 -2.59 6.12 11.48
CA ILE A 197 -2.78 4.68 11.38
C ILE A 197 -2.80 4.11 12.80
N ARG A 198 -3.70 3.18 13.08
CA ARG A 198 -3.80 2.49 14.36
C ARG A 198 -3.73 0.99 14.13
N ILE A 199 -2.72 0.35 14.70
CA ILE A 199 -2.52 -1.09 14.62
C ILE A 199 -2.85 -1.69 16.00
N PRO A 200 -3.77 -2.67 16.11
CA PRO A 200 -4.10 -3.25 17.40
C PRO A 200 -2.88 -3.96 18.00
N LEU A 201 -2.57 -3.71 19.27
CA LEU A 201 -1.44 -4.36 19.97
C LEU A 201 -1.63 -5.88 20.07
N SER A 202 -2.87 -6.37 20.01
CA SER A 202 -3.15 -7.80 19.89
C SER A 202 -2.54 -8.47 18.66
N ALA A 203 -2.31 -7.71 17.58
CA ALA A 203 -1.65 -8.23 16.38
C ALA A 203 -0.12 -8.40 16.55
N ALA A 204 0.47 -7.89 17.63
CA ALA A 204 1.90 -8.05 17.90
C ALA A 204 2.31 -9.50 18.18
N LYS A 205 1.37 -10.37 18.61
CA LYS A 205 1.62 -11.81 18.81
C LYS A 205 1.70 -12.59 17.50
N LEU A 206 1.19 -12.05 16.41
CA LEU A 206 1.17 -12.73 15.11
C LEU A 206 2.59 -12.87 14.56
N ARG A 207 2.90 -14.03 13.99
CA ARG A 207 4.07 -14.14 13.14
C ARG A 207 3.82 -13.35 11.86
N GLN A 208 4.80 -12.55 11.44
CA GLN A 208 4.63 -11.56 10.38
C GLN A 208 5.73 -11.69 9.34
N GLY A 209 5.36 -11.61 8.07
CA GLY A 209 6.32 -11.64 6.99
C GLY A 209 5.96 -10.70 5.85
N TYR A 210 6.98 -10.18 5.18
CA TYR A 210 6.86 -9.33 4.01
C TYR A 210 7.92 -9.70 2.97
N ALA A 211 7.55 -9.64 1.69
CA ALA A 211 8.49 -9.74 0.58
C ALA A 211 8.08 -8.84 -0.57
N LYS A 212 9.08 -8.28 -1.27
CA LYS A 212 8.93 -7.40 -2.43
C LYS A 212 9.72 -7.93 -3.62
N LEU A 213 9.04 -8.16 -4.72
CA LEU A 213 9.66 -8.39 -6.01
C LEU A 213 9.92 -7.06 -6.69
N ARG A 214 11.15 -6.80 -7.08
CA ARG A 214 11.62 -5.60 -7.79
C ARG A 214 12.85 -5.93 -8.64
N GLN A 215 13.13 -5.14 -9.65
CA GLN A 215 14.28 -5.35 -10.54
C GLN A 215 15.59 -4.92 -9.90
N ARG A 216 15.61 -3.80 -9.20
CA ARG A 216 16.79 -3.22 -8.53
C ARG A 216 16.63 -3.32 -7.00
N LYS A 217 17.72 -3.21 -6.29
CA LYS A 217 17.71 -3.22 -4.82
C LYS A 217 17.18 -1.91 -4.19
N SER A 218 16.99 -0.86 -5.00
CA SER A 218 16.56 0.47 -4.56
C SER A 218 15.79 1.20 -5.66
N ILE A 219 14.98 2.18 -5.29
CA ILE A 219 14.25 3.11 -6.18
C ILE A 219 13.24 2.42 -7.12
N ASP A 220 12.75 1.24 -6.78
CA ASP A 220 11.73 0.56 -7.57
C ASP A 220 10.40 0.50 -6.83
N PHE A 221 9.33 0.75 -7.59
CA PHE A 221 8.00 0.29 -7.21
C PHE A 221 7.95 -1.24 -7.25
N PRO A 222 7.08 -1.88 -6.46
CA PRO A 222 6.95 -3.33 -6.52
C PRO A 222 6.36 -3.81 -7.84
N LEU A 223 6.87 -4.93 -8.32
CA LEU A 223 6.24 -5.75 -9.36
C LEU A 223 5.27 -6.75 -8.73
N LEU A 224 5.50 -7.08 -7.47
CA LEU A 224 4.69 -7.91 -6.59
C LEU A 224 5.12 -7.61 -5.15
N THR A 225 4.18 -7.51 -4.22
CA THR A 225 4.45 -7.66 -2.79
C THR A 225 3.57 -8.74 -2.20
N VAL A 226 4.09 -9.43 -1.21
CA VAL A 226 3.38 -10.40 -0.39
C VAL A 226 3.57 -10.03 1.06
N ALA A 227 2.47 -9.87 1.79
CA ALA A 227 2.46 -9.71 3.24
C ALA A 227 1.64 -10.85 3.85
N VAL A 228 2.12 -11.44 4.93
CA VAL A 228 1.43 -12.50 5.66
C VAL A 228 1.49 -12.23 7.15
N SER A 229 0.39 -12.47 7.84
CA SER A 229 0.36 -12.60 9.29
C SER A 229 -0.32 -13.92 9.68
N ALA A 230 0.17 -14.60 10.71
CA ALA A 230 -0.40 -15.85 11.19
C ALA A 230 -0.37 -15.91 12.72
N ASP A 231 -1.46 -16.37 13.32
CA ASP A 231 -1.53 -16.77 14.72
C ASP A 231 -1.15 -18.25 14.79
N ILE A 232 0.01 -18.55 15.37
CA ILE A 232 0.55 -19.91 15.44
C ILE A 232 0.89 -20.21 16.89
N GLU A 233 0.30 -21.27 17.43
CA GLU A 233 0.54 -21.72 18.80
C GLU A 233 1.94 -22.28 19.00
N GLY A 234 2.32 -22.52 20.26
CA GLY A 234 3.64 -23.02 20.62
C GLY A 234 3.96 -24.44 20.09
N ASP A 235 2.94 -25.22 19.79
CA ASP A 235 3.06 -26.56 19.15
C ASP A 235 3.10 -26.49 17.60
N GLY A 236 3.01 -25.28 17.02
CA GLY A 236 3.01 -25.05 15.57
C GLY A 236 1.64 -25.04 14.93
N THR A 237 0.55 -25.23 15.69
CA THR A 237 -0.82 -25.25 15.17
C THR A 237 -1.25 -23.83 14.74
N ILE A 238 -1.74 -23.69 13.51
CA ILE A 238 -2.23 -22.43 12.93
C ILE A 238 -3.66 -22.19 13.43
N GLN A 239 -3.88 -21.04 14.10
CA GLN A 239 -5.20 -20.59 14.53
C GLN A 239 -5.84 -19.63 13.51
N SER A 240 -5.04 -18.85 12.80
CA SER A 240 -5.46 -18.01 11.68
C SER A 240 -4.28 -17.65 10.80
N ILE A 241 -4.54 -17.38 9.53
CA ILE A 241 -3.53 -16.92 8.57
C ILE A 241 -4.15 -15.94 7.58
N ASN A 242 -3.54 -14.79 7.42
CA ASN A 242 -4.00 -13.77 6.48
C ASN A 242 -2.87 -13.37 5.52
N GLY A 243 -3.13 -13.45 4.23
CA GLY A 243 -2.22 -13.05 3.17
C GLY A 243 -2.79 -11.91 2.33
N VAL A 244 -1.97 -10.92 2.02
CA VAL A 244 -2.32 -9.79 1.15
C VAL A 244 -1.25 -9.58 0.09
N ILE A 245 -1.68 -9.38 -1.15
CA ILE A 245 -0.81 -9.15 -2.32
C ILE A 245 -1.11 -7.80 -2.94
N THR A 246 -0.06 -7.10 -3.43
CA THR A 246 -0.20 -5.87 -4.23
C THR A 246 0.59 -5.89 -5.53
N ALA A 247 0.49 -4.81 -6.30
CA ALA A 247 1.11 -4.57 -7.60
C ALA A 247 0.54 -5.41 -8.77
N LEU A 248 -0.42 -6.27 -8.52
CA LEU A 248 -1.07 -7.11 -9.56
C LEU A 248 -2.44 -6.55 -10.01
N GLY A 249 -2.97 -5.53 -9.35
CA GLY A 249 -4.24 -4.90 -9.66
C GLY A 249 -4.36 -3.51 -9.04
N ALA A 250 -5.50 -2.84 -9.23
CA ALA A 250 -5.71 -1.46 -8.81
C ALA A 250 -5.85 -1.27 -7.29
N ARG A 251 -5.97 -2.34 -6.52
CA ARG A 251 -5.99 -2.33 -5.05
C ARG A 251 -5.19 -3.50 -4.46
N PRO A 252 -4.79 -3.43 -3.17
CA PRO A 252 -4.35 -4.61 -2.45
C PRO A 252 -5.42 -5.70 -2.48
N ARG A 253 -5.02 -6.97 -2.56
CA ARG A 253 -5.92 -8.12 -2.58
C ARG A 253 -5.63 -9.02 -1.40
N THR A 254 -6.63 -9.26 -0.56
CA THR A 254 -6.61 -10.33 0.43
C THR A 254 -6.78 -11.68 -0.28
N LEU A 255 -5.96 -12.65 0.09
CA LEU A 255 -6.01 -14.02 -0.42
C LEU A 255 -7.08 -14.79 0.34
N SER A 256 -8.11 -15.23 -0.37
CA SER A 256 -9.24 -15.95 0.23
C SER A 256 -8.97 -17.45 0.35
N GLY A 257 -9.66 -18.12 1.31
CA GLY A 257 -9.61 -19.57 1.51
C GLY A 257 -8.29 -20.09 2.10
N TRP A 258 -7.46 -19.19 2.65
CA TRP A 258 -6.23 -19.56 3.36
C TRP A 258 -6.54 -20.11 4.75
N ASP A 259 -7.48 -19.50 5.49
CA ASP A 259 -7.92 -20.05 6.78
C ASP A 259 -8.56 -21.43 6.61
N ASP A 260 -9.41 -21.61 5.59
CA ASP A 260 -10.07 -22.88 5.29
C ASP A 260 -9.07 -24.03 5.03
N LEU A 261 -7.91 -23.69 4.47
CA LEU A 261 -6.85 -24.65 4.16
C LEU A 261 -5.94 -24.91 5.35
N ALA A 262 -5.60 -23.88 6.13
CA ALA A 262 -4.46 -23.91 7.04
C ALA A 262 -4.84 -24.06 8.53
N VAL A 263 -6.03 -23.61 8.95
CA VAL A 263 -6.42 -23.65 10.38
C VAL A 263 -6.49 -25.08 10.89
N GLY A 264 -5.87 -25.32 12.05
CA GLY A 264 -5.71 -26.64 12.67
C GLY A 264 -4.53 -27.46 12.13
N GLY A 265 -3.88 -27.02 11.05
CA GLY A 265 -2.66 -27.61 10.51
C GLY A 265 -1.38 -26.88 10.99
N THR A 266 -0.25 -27.26 10.38
CA THR A 266 1.06 -26.63 10.62
C THR A 266 1.65 -26.13 9.31
N LEU A 267 2.58 -25.16 9.37
CA LEU A 267 3.28 -24.66 8.19
C LEU A 267 4.39 -25.63 7.74
N ASP A 268 4.01 -26.86 7.36
CA ASP A 268 4.93 -27.79 6.70
C ASP A 268 5.08 -27.46 5.20
N ALA A 269 5.84 -28.29 4.48
CA ALA A 269 6.11 -28.04 3.06
C ALA A 269 4.86 -28.15 2.20
N ASP A 270 3.99 -29.13 2.48
CA ASP A 270 2.78 -29.39 1.71
C ASP A 270 1.74 -28.27 1.92
N MET A 271 1.61 -27.78 3.17
CA MET A 271 0.76 -26.63 3.50
C MET A 271 1.25 -25.36 2.79
N ILE A 272 2.55 -25.09 2.82
CA ILE A 272 3.15 -23.94 2.13
C ILE A 272 2.89 -24.02 0.62
N ASP A 273 3.03 -25.20 0.04
CA ASP A 273 2.77 -25.43 -1.40
C ASP A 273 1.29 -25.21 -1.75
N GLY A 274 0.37 -25.70 -0.93
CA GLY A 274 -1.07 -25.51 -1.11
C GLY A 274 -1.50 -24.03 -1.00
N LEU A 275 -0.99 -23.30 0.00
CA LEU A 275 -1.25 -21.87 0.15
C LEU A 275 -0.70 -21.05 -1.02
N ALA A 276 0.49 -21.42 -1.52
CA ALA A 276 1.11 -20.75 -2.66
C ALA A 276 0.34 -21.00 -3.98
N GLU A 277 -0.15 -22.21 -4.20
CA GLU A 277 -1.00 -22.51 -5.36
C GLU A 277 -2.33 -21.76 -5.28
N ARG A 278 -2.98 -21.76 -4.12
CA ARG A 278 -4.21 -20.99 -3.90
C ARG A 278 -4.02 -19.49 -4.16
N ALA A 279 -2.85 -18.93 -3.83
CA ALA A 279 -2.52 -17.55 -4.15
C ALA A 279 -2.33 -17.34 -5.66
N HIS A 280 -1.66 -18.28 -6.34
CA HIS A 280 -1.44 -18.23 -7.79
C HIS A 280 -2.75 -18.24 -8.58
N GLU A 281 -3.71 -19.08 -8.19
CA GLU A 281 -5.05 -19.16 -8.81
C GLU A 281 -5.82 -17.84 -8.75
N GLN A 282 -5.61 -17.04 -7.70
CA GLN A 282 -6.31 -15.78 -7.47
C GLN A 282 -5.67 -14.58 -8.16
N CYS A 283 -4.44 -14.70 -8.67
CA CYS A 283 -3.64 -13.58 -9.14
C CYS A 283 -3.57 -13.53 -10.67
N HIS A 284 -4.10 -12.44 -11.24
CA HIS A 284 -4.15 -12.20 -12.68
C HIS A 284 -3.63 -10.79 -12.99
N PRO A 285 -2.29 -10.59 -13.01
CA PRO A 285 -1.70 -9.31 -13.40
C PRO A 285 -2.02 -8.96 -14.86
N LEU A 286 -2.00 -7.67 -15.16
CA LEU A 286 -2.22 -7.14 -16.51
C LEU A 286 -0.93 -6.45 -17.01
N GLU A 287 -0.84 -6.18 -18.31
CA GLU A 287 0.29 -5.48 -18.96
C GLU A 287 0.31 -3.97 -18.63
N ASN A 288 0.12 -3.63 -17.37
CA ASN A 288 0.11 -2.25 -16.86
C ASN A 288 1.45 -1.78 -16.28
N LEU A 289 2.41 -2.68 -16.12
CA LEU A 289 3.77 -2.40 -15.67
C LEU A 289 4.79 -2.87 -16.70
N ILE A 290 6.03 -2.42 -16.55
CA ILE A 290 7.11 -2.63 -17.52
C ILE A 290 7.52 -4.10 -17.69
N VAL A 291 7.20 -4.98 -16.74
CA VAL A 291 7.57 -6.40 -16.76
C VAL A 291 6.35 -7.24 -17.10
N ASP A 292 6.58 -8.27 -17.91
CA ASP A 292 5.62 -9.23 -18.41
C ASP A 292 4.66 -9.74 -17.32
N ALA A 293 3.37 -9.82 -17.65
CA ALA A 293 2.31 -10.18 -16.71
C ALA A 293 2.37 -11.66 -16.32
N ASP A 294 2.66 -12.57 -17.27
CA ASP A 294 2.71 -14.00 -17.01
C ASP A 294 3.91 -14.34 -16.11
N TRP A 295 5.05 -13.67 -16.34
CA TRP A 295 6.20 -13.80 -15.45
C TRP A 295 5.88 -13.30 -14.03
N ARG A 296 5.21 -12.14 -13.89
CA ARG A 296 4.80 -11.64 -12.56
C ARG A 296 3.83 -12.60 -11.86
N ARG A 297 2.94 -13.24 -12.63
CA ARG A 297 2.04 -14.28 -12.11
C ARG A 297 2.82 -15.52 -11.64
N ALA A 298 3.78 -16.00 -12.42
CA ALA A 298 4.64 -17.13 -12.06
C ALA A 298 5.49 -16.83 -10.80
N MET A 299 5.78 -15.57 -10.48
CA MET A 299 6.50 -15.19 -9.26
C MET A 299 5.62 -15.20 -7.99
N VAL A 300 4.28 -15.25 -8.11
CA VAL A 300 3.39 -15.28 -6.95
C VAL A 300 3.70 -16.46 -6.02
N PRO A 301 3.67 -17.73 -6.46
CA PRO A 301 3.97 -18.86 -5.57
C PRO A 301 5.39 -18.78 -5.00
N VAL A 302 6.36 -18.29 -5.77
CA VAL A 302 7.75 -18.18 -5.32
C VAL A 302 7.86 -17.20 -4.12
N TYR A 303 7.21 -16.05 -4.20
CA TYR A 303 7.27 -15.04 -3.12
C TYR A 303 6.39 -15.40 -1.94
N VAL A 304 5.26 -16.05 -2.16
CA VAL A 304 4.42 -16.61 -1.09
C VAL A 304 5.21 -17.64 -0.29
N LYS A 305 5.81 -18.64 -0.94
CA LYS A 305 6.66 -19.65 -0.28
C LYS A 305 7.78 -19.00 0.55
N ARG A 306 8.50 -18.03 -0.02
CA ARG A 306 9.58 -17.31 0.69
C ARG A 306 9.10 -16.61 1.97
N VAL A 307 7.89 -16.06 1.98
CA VAL A 307 7.34 -15.43 3.18
C VAL A 307 6.92 -16.50 4.19
N LEU A 308 6.19 -17.54 3.77
CA LEU A 308 5.71 -18.61 4.65
C LEU A 308 6.86 -19.42 5.27
N GLU A 309 7.92 -19.71 4.53
CA GLU A 309 9.12 -20.37 5.04
C GLU A 309 9.78 -19.59 6.16
N ARG A 310 9.84 -18.25 6.06
CA ARG A 310 10.35 -17.39 7.15
C ARG A 310 9.46 -17.46 8.40
N LEU A 311 8.14 -17.53 8.24
CA LEU A 311 7.21 -17.67 9.36
C LEU A 311 7.33 -19.04 10.06
N ARG A 312 7.74 -20.08 9.34
CA ARG A 312 7.96 -21.42 9.90
C ARG A 312 9.18 -21.46 10.84
N ILE A 313 10.23 -20.71 10.51
CA ILE A 313 11.53 -20.75 11.22
C ILE A 313 11.52 -19.84 12.47
N ASN A 314 10.68 -18.83 12.51
CA ASN A 314 10.58 -17.87 13.62
C ASN A 314 9.50 -18.30 14.62
#